data_91e871279bc7dafa4d1a82a7571ba1c0
#
_entry.id   91e871279bc7dafa4d1a82a7571ba1c0
#
_cell.length_a   1.000
_cell.length_b   1.000
_cell.length_c   1.000
_cell.angle_alpha   90.00
_cell.angle_beta   90.00
_cell.angle_gamma   90.00
#
_symmetry.space_group_name_H-M   'P 1'
#
loop_
_entity.id
_entity.type
_entity.pdbx_description
1 polymer ?
#
loop_
_entity_poly.entity_id
_entity_poly.type
_entity_poly.pdbx_seq_one_letter_code
_entity_poly.pdbx_strand_id
1 'polypeptide(L)'
;EVRIMKYKILRLLLFAALIAGGLVTVFPFVWMVLSSFKSNGEIEALNQTLLPQVPVLENYLNLQNNFTFLQYFFNSVFIAVVVTLLVIYTSCLCGYVLGKYEFKGKNLIFAVVMMTMMVPWSVTIIPRYTMFVKAGLQDSYLSLVIPSMVSGFGIFMMKQHMESIPNELIEAARIDGSNEFQIFHKQILPLSKN
;
A
#
# COMPACT_ATOMS: atom_id res chain seq x y z
N GLU A 1 -42.96 -18.07 12.00
CA GLU A 1 -42.87 -16.66 12.47
C GLU A 1 -41.73 -16.44 13.47
N VAL A 2 -41.63 -17.26 14.52
CA VAL A 2 -40.57 -17.15 15.54
C VAL A 2 -39.13 -17.20 14.95
N ARG A 3 -38.93 -18.06 13.95
CA ARG A 3 -37.63 -18.20 13.29
C ARG A 3 -37.27 -16.97 12.47
N ILE A 4 -38.21 -16.39 11.77
CA ILE A 4 -38.01 -15.14 10.97
C ILE A 4 -37.71 -13.97 11.88
N MET A 5 -38.41 -13.88 13.03
CA MET A 5 -38.18 -12.83 14.01
C MET A 5 -36.78 -12.92 14.64
N LYS A 6 -36.31 -14.12 14.98
CA LYS A 6 -34.93 -14.34 15.47
C LYS A 6 -33.86 -13.87 14.45
N TYR A 7 -34.04 -14.19 13.17
CA TYR A 7 -33.13 -13.72 12.13
C TYR A 7 -33.10 -12.19 11.97
N LYS A 8 -34.27 -11.53 12.08
CA LYS A 8 -34.36 -10.06 12.02
C LYS A 8 -33.65 -9.43 13.22
N ILE A 9 -33.86 -9.95 14.44
CA ILE A 9 -33.20 -9.47 15.66
C ILE A 9 -31.68 -9.66 15.56
N LEU A 10 -31.23 -10.87 15.17
CA LEU A 10 -29.80 -11.14 15.01
C LEU A 10 -29.15 -10.20 13.99
N ARG A 11 -29.82 -9.97 12.85
CA ARG A 11 -29.35 -9.03 11.82
C ARG A 11 -29.25 -7.60 12.36
N LEU A 12 -30.26 -7.15 13.12
CA LEU A 12 -30.26 -5.83 13.75
C LEU A 12 -29.09 -5.68 14.74
N LEU A 13 -28.83 -6.69 15.57
CA LEU A 13 -27.73 -6.72 16.52
C LEU A 13 -26.37 -6.69 15.79
N LEU A 14 -26.23 -7.45 14.70
CA LEU A 14 -25.02 -7.42 13.87
C LEU A 14 -24.79 -6.04 13.25
N PHE A 15 -25.83 -5.41 12.70
CA PHE A 15 -25.71 -4.05 12.17
C PHE A 15 -25.37 -3.03 13.26
N ALA A 16 -25.98 -3.12 14.43
CA ALA A 16 -25.66 -2.25 15.56
C ALA A 16 -24.20 -2.43 16.01
N ALA A 17 -23.72 -3.68 16.09
CA ALA A 17 -22.33 -3.97 16.43
C ALA A 17 -21.35 -3.44 15.36
N LEU A 18 -21.66 -3.58 14.07
CA LEU A 18 -20.86 -3.04 12.97
C LEU A 18 -20.81 -1.51 12.99
N ILE A 19 -21.95 -0.86 13.23
CA ILE A 19 -22.02 0.61 13.35
C ILE A 19 -21.20 1.07 14.55
N ALA A 20 -21.36 0.44 15.73
CA ALA A 20 -20.60 0.78 16.92
C ALA A 20 -19.10 0.60 16.70
N GLY A 21 -18.67 -0.51 16.10
CA GLY A 21 -17.27 -0.74 15.72
C GLY A 21 -16.75 0.31 14.74
N GLY A 22 -17.56 0.67 13.74
CA GLY A 22 -17.25 1.74 12.78
C GLY A 22 -17.07 3.11 13.46
N LEU A 23 -17.96 3.47 14.37
CA LEU A 23 -17.86 4.72 15.12
C LEU A 23 -16.59 4.78 15.99
N VAL A 24 -16.26 3.68 16.69
CA VAL A 24 -15.01 3.57 17.47
C VAL A 24 -13.79 3.74 16.58
N THR A 25 -13.80 3.13 15.39
CA THR A 25 -12.69 3.23 14.44
C THR A 25 -12.53 4.63 13.84
N VAL A 26 -13.65 5.33 13.58
CA VAL A 26 -13.66 6.68 13.00
C VAL A 26 -13.35 7.75 14.05
N PHE A 27 -13.70 7.50 15.33
CA PHE A 27 -13.56 8.48 16.42
C PHE A 27 -12.16 9.15 16.50
N PRO A 28 -11.02 8.42 16.46
CA PRO A 28 -9.70 9.06 16.51
C PRO A 28 -9.46 10.05 15.38
N PHE A 29 -9.97 9.78 14.18
CA PHE A 29 -9.83 10.68 13.04
C PHE A 29 -10.67 11.95 13.23
N VAL A 30 -11.90 11.82 13.72
CA VAL A 30 -12.76 12.97 14.08
C VAL A 30 -12.08 13.79 15.18
N TRP A 31 -11.57 13.14 16.22
CA TRP A 31 -10.82 13.80 17.29
C TRP A 31 -9.61 14.57 16.75
N MET A 32 -8.82 13.97 15.89
CA MET A 32 -7.65 14.59 15.25
C MET A 32 -8.04 15.85 14.49
N VAL A 33 -9.10 15.77 13.64
CA VAL A 33 -9.58 16.91 12.86
C VAL A 33 -10.10 18.02 13.78
N LEU A 34 -10.89 17.70 14.81
CA LEU A 34 -11.40 18.69 15.75
C LEU A 34 -10.27 19.32 16.58
N SER A 35 -9.30 18.51 17.00
CA SER A 35 -8.14 18.99 17.76
C SER A 35 -7.23 19.90 16.93
N SER A 36 -7.18 19.75 15.62
CA SER A 36 -6.37 20.62 14.76
C SER A 36 -6.85 22.07 14.74
N PHE A 37 -8.10 22.33 15.15
CA PHE A 37 -8.66 23.66 15.31
C PHE A 37 -8.61 24.20 16.73
N LYS A 38 -7.98 23.48 17.69
CA LYS A 38 -7.81 23.93 19.07
C LYS A 38 -6.51 24.70 19.25
N SER A 39 -6.51 25.65 20.19
CA SER A 39 -5.27 26.29 20.63
C SER A 39 -4.38 25.31 21.43
N ASN A 40 -3.07 25.55 21.50
CA ASN A 40 -2.16 24.72 22.29
C ASN A 40 -2.59 24.63 23.76
N GLY A 41 -3.05 25.73 24.36
CA GLY A 41 -3.54 25.74 25.74
C GLY A 41 -4.78 24.86 25.95
N GLU A 42 -5.66 24.77 24.95
CA GLU A 42 -6.83 23.88 24.99
C GLU A 42 -6.46 22.41 24.83
N ILE A 43 -5.44 22.10 24.01
CA ILE A 43 -4.93 20.74 23.81
C ILE A 43 -4.23 20.21 25.07
N GLU A 44 -3.48 21.08 25.78
CA GLU A 44 -2.73 20.74 27.00
C GLU A 44 -3.60 20.77 28.26
N ALA A 45 -4.84 21.27 28.18
CA ALA A 45 -5.73 21.36 29.32
C ALA A 45 -6.09 19.98 29.88
N LEU A 46 -6.17 19.86 31.22
CA LEU A 46 -6.58 18.62 31.90
C LEU A 46 -7.99 18.18 31.52
N ASN A 47 -8.89 19.14 31.28
CA ASN A 47 -10.28 18.91 30.87
C ASN A 47 -10.44 19.17 29.39
N GLN A 48 -10.08 18.17 28.57
CA GLN A 48 -10.21 18.28 27.13
C GLN A 48 -11.68 18.16 26.68
N THR A 49 -12.14 19.10 25.88
CA THR A 49 -13.47 19.08 25.26
C THR A 49 -13.42 18.37 23.89
N LEU A 50 -14.51 17.80 23.42
CA LEU A 50 -14.56 17.20 22.07
C LEU A 50 -14.45 18.30 21.00
N LEU A 51 -15.25 19.35 21.13
CA LEU A 51 -15.26 20.48 20.19
C LEU A 51 -14.30 21.57 20.65
N PRO A 52 -13.65 22.30 19.74
CA PRO A 52 -12.84 23.48 20.07
C PRO A 52 -13.74 24.54 20.70
N GLN A 53 -13.33 25.14 21.81
CA GLN A 53 -14.04 26.25 22.47
C GLN A 53 -13.95 27.52 21.62
N VAL A 54 -12.74 27.79 21.11
CA VAL A 54 -12.48 28.87 20.16
C VAL A 54 -11.72 28.27 18.98
N PRO A 55 -12.37 28.04 17.82
CA PRO A 55 -11.69 27.49 16.66
C PRO A 55 -10.58 28.41 16.16
N VAL A 56 -9.36 27.89 16.05
CA VAL A 56 -8.18 28.63 15.55
C VAL A 56 -7.65 27.97 14.27
N LEU A 57 -7.21 28.80 13.29
CA LEU A 57 -6.52 28.35 12.09
C LEU A 57 -5.00 28.52 12.20
N GLU A 58 -4.53 29.05 13.31
CA GLU A 58 -3.13 29.37 13.55
C GLU A 58 -2.21 28.16 13.41
N ASN A 59 -2.66 26.97 13.80
CA ASN A 59 -1.93 25.72 13.65
C ASN A 59 -1.57 25.45 12.18
N TYR A 60 -2.47 25.73 11.25
CA TYR A 60 -2.26 25.56 9.81
C TYR A 60 -1.37 26.66 9.22
N LEU A 61 -1.57 27.90 9.66
CA LEU A 61 -0.78 29.06 9.21
C LEU A 61 0.70 28.93 9.66
N ASN A 62 0.91 28.43 10.86
CA ASN A 62 2.24 28.28 11.45
C ASN A 62 2.98 27.00 11.02
N LEU A 63 2.30 26.06 10.34
CA LEU A 63 2.87 24.80 9.88
C LEU A 63 4.11 25.04 8.99
N GLN A 64 4.04 25.99 8.07
CA GLN A 64 5.13 26.32 7.16
C GLN A 64 6.22 27.17 7.84
N ASN A 65 5.86 27.95 8.86
CA ASN A 65 6.82 28.79 9.59
C ASN A 65 7.71 27.96 10.52
N ASN A 66 7.14 26.92 11.13
CA ASN A 66 7.84 26.06 12.09
C ASN A 66 8.62 24.91 11.42
N PHE A 67 8.15 24.47 10.24
CA PHE A 67 8.73 23.35 9.49
C PHE A 67 8.63 23.63 7.99
N THR A 68 9.55 23.09 7.20
CA THR A 68 9.45 23.06 5.74
C THR A 68 8.42 21.98 5.32
N PHE A 69 7.19 22.11 5.88
CA PHE A 69 6.13 21.08 5.75
C PHE A 69 5.84 20.70 4.30
N LEU A 70 5.66 21.68 3.44
CA LEU A 70 5.37 21.44 2.03
C LEU A 70 6.45 20.62 1.36
N GLN A 71 7.71 20.90 1.65
CA GLN A 71 8.84 20.14 1.11
C GLN A 71 8.79 18.68 1.58
N TYR A 72 8.58 18.44 2.87
CA TYR A 72 8.48 17.07 3.39
C TYR A 72 7.25 16.33 2.85
N PHE A 73 6.13 17.04 2.71
CA PHE A 73 4.92 16.48 2.12
C PHE A 73 5.14 16.05 0.67
N PHE A 74 5.70 16.94 -0.17
CA PHE A 74 5.98 16.61 -1.57
C PHE A 74 7.04 15.52 -1.71
N ASN A 75 8.07 15.49 -0.86
CA ASN A 75 9.05 14.41 -0.84
C ASN A 75 8.38 13.07 -0.53
N SER A 76 7.50 13.03 0.45
CA SER A 76 6.75 11.81 0.83
C SER A 76 5.82 11.36 -0.29
N VAL A 77 5.09 12.29 -0.92
CA VAL A 77 4.21 11.99 -2.07
C VAL A 77 5.03 11.48 -3.25
N PHE A 78 6.15 12.12 -3.57
CA PHE A 78 7.03 11.70 -4.65
C PHE A 78 7.53 10.28 -4.45
N ILE A 79 8.08 9.97 -3.27
CA ILE A 79 8.58 8.63 -2.95
C ILE A 79 7.45 7.61 -2.99
N ALA A 80 6.29 7.93 -2.40
CA ALA A 80 5.13 7.04 -2.39
C ALA A 80 4.67 6.71 -3.81
N VAL A 81 4.57 7.69 -4.69
CA VAL A 81 4.17 7.49 -6.10
C VAL A 81 5.20 6.66 -6.84
N VAL A 82 6.49 7.01 -6.74
CA VAL A 82 7.57 6.29 -7.44
C VAL A 82 7.65 4.84 -6.99
N VAL A 83 7.64 4.59 -5.67
CA VAL A 83 7.70 3.23 -5.12
C VAL A 83 6.47 2.43 -5.53
N THR A 84 5.27 3.02 -5.44
CA THR A 84 4.03 2.33 -5.82
C THR A 84 4.05 1.91 -7.29
N LEU A 85 4.43 2.81 -8.20
CA LEU A 85 4.52 2.50 -9.63
C LEU A 85 5.56 1.40 -9.92
N LEU A 86 6.73 1.47 -9.26
CA LEU A 86 7.77 0.45 -9.40
C LEU A 86 7.31 -0.92 -8.85
N VAL A 87 6.68 -0.95 -7.68
CA VAL A 87 6.14 -2.20 -7.09
C VAL A 87 5.09 -2.82 -7.99
N ILE A 88 4.15 -2.03 -8.51
CA ILE A 88 3.11 -2.53 -9.43
C ILE A 88 3.77 -3.10 -10.68
N TYR A 89 4.65 -2.33 -11.31
CA TYR A 89 5.30 -2.74 -12.57
C TYR A 89 6.14 -4.01 -12.39
N THR A 90 7.01 -4.05 -11.37
CA THR A 90 7.88 -5.21 -11.10
C THR A 90 7.07 -6.44 -10.70
N SER A 91 5.99 -6.26 -9.92
CA SER A 91 5.09 -7.35 -9.54
C SER A 91 4.35 -7.92 -10.74
N CYS A 92 3.83 -7.06 -11.63
CA CYS A 92 3.17 -7.50 -12.86
C CYS A 92 4.14 -8.26 -13.77
N LEU A 93 5.35 -7.71 -13.97
CA LEU A 93 6.37 -8.32 -14.84
C LEU A 93 6.84 -9.67 -14.30
N CYS A 94 7.23 -9.73 -13.02
CA CYS A 94 7.66 -10.97 -12.38
C CYS A 94 6.51 -11.99 -12.30
N GLY A 95 5.29 -11.52 -11.95
CA GLY A 95 4.09 -12.35 -11.93
C GLY A 95 3.76 -12.94 -13.30
N TYR A 96 3.88 -12.16 -14.37
CA TYR A 96 3.70 -12.62 -15.74
C TYR A 96 4.71 -13.72 -16.12
N VAL A 97 6.00 -13.47 -15.89
CA VAL A 97 7.05 -14.46 -16.17
C VAL A 97 6.85 -15.74 -15.38
N LEU A 98 6.61 -15.62 -14.07
CA LEU A 98 6.41 -16.78 -13.19
C LEU A 98 5.04 -17.46 -13.38
N GLY A 99 4.03 -16.78 -13.92
CA GLY A 99 2.72 -17.34 -14.16
C GLY A 99 2.57 -18.00 -15.53
N LYS A 100 3.25 -17.46 -16.56
CA LYS A 100 3.02 -17.85 -17.97
C LYS A 100 4.14 -18.63 -18.62
N TYR A 101 5.36 -18.56 -18.10
CA TYR A 101 6.49 -19.25 -18.72
C TYR A 101 6.93 -20.46 -17.90
N GLU A 102 7.34 -21.51 -18.60
CA GLU A 102 7.99 -22.67 -18.03
C GLU A 102 9.50 -22.62 -18.32
N PHE A 103 10.31 -22.60 -17.25
CA PHE A 103 11.76 -22.59 -17.35
C PHE A 103 12.41 -23.31 -16.14
N LYS A 104 13.66 -23.76 -16.34
CA LYS A 104 14.41 -24.45 -15.29
C LYS A 104 14.66 -23.51 -14.10
N GLY A 105 14.29 -23.94 -12.91
CA GLY A 105 14.47 -23.15 -11.68
C GLY A 105 13.30 -22.23 -11.29
N LYS A 106 12.22 -22.17 -12.08
CA LYS A 106 11.01 -21.37 -11.79
C LYS A 106 10.54 -21.54 -10.35
N ASN A 107 10.35 -22.78 -9.91
CA ASN A 107 9.85 -23.10 -8.57
C ASN A 107 10.83 -22.67 -7.46
N LEU A 108 12.14 -22.79 -7.72
CA LEU A 108 13.17 -22.34 -6.79
C LEU A 108 13.14 -20.80 -6.65
N ILE A 109 13.09 -20.07 -7.77
CA ILE A 109 12.98 -18.60 -7.75
C ILE A 109 11.73 -18.19 -7.01
N PHE A 110 10.59 -18.81 -7.30
CA PHE A 110 9.34 -18.50 -6.60
C PHE A 110 9.42 -18.82 -5.10
N ALA A 111 10.02 -19.94 -4.72
CA ALA A 111 10.25 -20.29 -3.32
C ALA A 111 11.12 -19.23 -2.60
N VAL A 112 12.19 -18.74 -3.24
CA VAL A 112 13.02 -17.65 -2.70
C VAL A 112 12.19 -16.38 -2.50
N VAL A 113 11.36 -16.00 -3.48
CA VAL A 113 10.45 -14.84 -3.34
C VAL A 113 9.54 -15.04 -2.12
N MET A 114 8.95 -16.22 -1.94
CA MET A 114 8.08 -16.51 -0.80
C MET A 114 8.85 -16.45 0.53
N MET A 115 10.09 -16.94 0.58
CA MET A 115 10.94 -16.85 1.78
C MET A 115 11.21 -15.41 2.19
N THR A 116 11.33 -14.47 1.23
CA THR A 116 11.54 -13.05 1.57
C THR A 116 10.38 -12.46 2.38
N MET A 117 9.15 -12.96 2.19
CA MET A 117 7.97 -12.52 2.94
C MET A 117 7.97 -13.02 4.40
N MET A 118 8.69 -14.09 4.69
CA MET A 118 8.80 -14.66 6.04
C MET A 118 9.78 -13.88 6.93
N VAL A 119 10.64 -13.06 6.32
CA VAL A 119 11.61 -12.25 7.07
C VAL A 119 10.94 -10.98 7.57
N PRO A 120 10.82 -10.77 8.91
CA PRO A 120 10.25 -9.55 9.45
C PRO A 120 11.06 -8.31 9.00
N TRP A 121 10.37 -7.26 8.57
CA TRP A 121 11.04 -6.05 8.10
C TRP A 121 11.96 -5.43 9.15
N SER A 122 11.60 -5.49 10.42
CA SER A 122 12.38 -4.98 11.55
C SER A 122 13.76 -5.63 11.69
N VAL A 123 13.92 -6.89 11.28
CA VAL A 123 15.22 -7.58 11.29
C VAL A 123 16.17 -7.04 10.22
N THR A 124 15.62 -6.57 9.11
CA THR A 124 16.40 -6.11 7.94
C THR A 124 16.77 -4.64 7.99
N ILE A 125 16.22 -3.84 8.93
CA ILE A 125 16.39 -2.38 8.94
C ILE A 125 17.87 -1.97 9.16
N ILE A 126 18.54 -2.56 10.14
CA ILE A 126 19.95 -2.24 10.46
C ILE A 126 20.91 -2.68 9.34
N PRO A 127 20.84 -3.94 8.83
CA PRO A 127 21.66 -4.32 7.68
C PRO A 127 21.44 -3.44 6.44
N ARG A 128 20.18 -3.10 6.12
CA ARG A 128 19.86 -2.20 5.01
C ARG A 128 20.50 -0.83 5.19
N TYR A 129 20.31 -0.21 6.35
CA TYR A 129 20.92 1.08 6.66
C TYR A 129 22.45 1.04 6.48
N THR A 130 23.10 0.03 7.06
CA THR A 130 24.57 -0.13 6.95
C THR A 130 25.02 -0.28 5.50
N MET A 131 24.26 -1.00 4.65
CA MET A 131 24.59 -1.15 3.23
C MET A 131 24.50 0.19 2.50
N PHE A 132 23.44 0.99 2.74
CA PHE A 132 23.29 2.30 2.10
C PHE A 132 24.29 3.33 2.59
N VAL A 133 24.66 3.32 3.88
CA VAL A 133 25.76 4.14 4.42
C VAL A 133 27.07 3.82 3.72
N LYS A 134 27.43 2.52 3.62
CA LYS A 134 28.66 2.08 2.92
C LYS A 134 28.65 2.43 1.43
N ALA A 135 27.49 2.48 0.81
CA ALA A 135 27.32 2.89 -0.58
C ALA A 135 27.28 4.42 -0.77
N GLY A 136 27.34 5.22 0.31
CA GLY A 136 27.25 6.70 0.26
C GLY A 136 25.85 7.22 -0.12
N LEU A 137 24.79 6.42 0.12
CA LEU A 137 23.41 6.73 -0.28
C LEU A 137 22.48 7.03 0.91
N GLN A 138 23.01 7.27 2.12
CA GLN A 138 22.20 7.46 3.33
C GLN A 138 21.20 8.62 3.24
N ASP A 139 21.54 9.70 2.55
CA ASP A 139 20.69 10.89 2.39
C ASP A 139 20.09 11.00 0.98
N SER A 140 19.90 9.86 0.31
CA SER A 140 19.36 9.81 -1.05
C SER A 140 17.97 9.18 -1.08
N TYR A 141 17.10 9.64 -1.96
CA TYR A 141 15.82 8.98 -2.28
C TYR A 141 16.01 7.52 -2.73
N LEU A 142 17.17 7.19 -3.31
CA LEU A 142 17.49 5.82 -3.74
C LEU A 142 17.52 4.84 -2.55
N SER A 143 17.94 5.31 -1.37
CA SER A 143 17.93 4.46 -0.16
C SER A 143 16.54 4.04 0.30
N LEU A 144 15.51 4.77 -0.08
CA LEU A 144 14.10 4.46 0.19
C LEU A 144 13.44 3.70 -0.97
N VAL A 145 13.77 4.06 -2.20
CA VAL A 145 13.17 3.50 -3.41
C VAL A 145 13.68 2.09 -3.71
N ILE A 146 15.00 1.88 -3.73
CA ILE A 146 15.62 0.61 -4.14
C ILE A 146 15.11 -0.58 -3.29
N PRO A 147 15.15 -0.54 -1.94
CA PRO A 147 14.69 -1.68 -1.14
C PRO A 147 13.19 -1.91 -1.18
N SER A 148 12.43 -0.90 -1.64
CA SER A 148 10.97 -0.93 -1.63
C SER A 148 10.37 -1.20 -3.03
N MET A 149 11.17 -1.18 -4.11
CA MET A 149 10.66 -1.30 -5.49
C MET A 149 10.21 -2.69 -5.88
N VAL A 150 10.46 -3.71 -5.06
CA VAL A 150 10.06 -5.10 -5.29
C VAL A 150 9.31 -5.63 -4.08
N SER A 151 8.14 -6.23 -4.31
CA SER A 151 7.30 -6.81 -3.27
C SER A 151 7.07 -8.31 -3.52
N GLY A 152 7.50 -9.16 -2.59
CA GLY A 152 7.22 -10.60 -2.66
C GLY A 152 5.72 -10.90 -2.66
N PHE A 153 4.93 -10.17 -1.86
CA PHE A 153 3.47 -10.27 -1.85
C PHE A 153 2.87 -9.84 -3.18
N GLY A 154 3.35 -8.73 -3.76
CA GLY A 154 2.89 -8.27 -5.07
C GLY A 154 3.18 -9.29 -6.17
N ILE A 155 4.38 -9.89 -6.19
CA ILE A 155 4.75 -10.95 -7.15
C ILE A 155 3.85 -12.17 -6.98
N PHE A 156 3.60 -12.61 -5.74
CA PHE A 156 2.71 -13.74 -5.45
C PHE A 156 1.30 -13.50 -5.98
N MET A 157 0.70 -12.37 -5.63
CA MET A 157 -0.66 -12.01 -6.07
C MET A 157 -0.75 -11.93 -7.59
N MET A 158 0.22 -11.26 -8.22
CA MET A 158 0.23 -11.13 -9.67
C MET A 158 0.48 -12.45 -10.39
N LYS A 159 1.33 -13.34 -9.85
CA LYS A 159 1.51 -14.68 -10.40
C LYS A 159 0.19 -15.45 -10.42
N GLN A 160 -0.55 -15.47 -9.31
CA GLN A 160 -1.85 -16.14 -9.24
C GLN A 160 -2.87 -15.53 -10.20
N HIS A 161 -2.90 -14.21 -10.30
CA HIS A 161 -3.79 -13.53 -11.24
C HIS A 161 -3.41 -13.86 -12.69
N MET A 162 -2.12 -13.82 -13.04
CA MET A 162 -1.65 -14.14 -14.39
C MET A 162 -1.97 -15.59 -14.78
N GLU A 163 -1.88 -16.56 -13.86
CA GLU A 163 -2.25 -17.95 -14.10
C GLU A 163 -3.70 -18.12 -14.54
N SER A 164 -4.61 -17.25 -14.11
CA SER A 164 -6.03 -17.30 -14.49
C SER A 164 -6.31 -16.76 -15.91
N ILE A 165 -5.40 -16.02 -16.51
CA ILE A 165 -5.55 -15.51 -17.88
C ILE A 165 -5.34 -16.66 -18.86
N PRO A 166 -6.22 -16.89 -19.88
CA PRO A 166 -6.03 -17.95 -20.85
C PRO A 166 -4.75 -17.78 -21.67
N ASN A 167 -4.01 -18.89 -21.91
CA ASN A 167 -2.78 -18.86 -22.70
C ASN A 167 -3.04 -18.60 -24.18
N GLU A 168 -4.23 -18.94 -24.66
CA GLU A 168 -4.70 -18.73 -26.03
C GLU A 168 -4.59 -17.25 -26.46
N LEU A 169 -4.74 -16.32 -25.53
CA LEU A 169 -4.57 -14.89 -25.80
C LEU A 169 -3.11 -14.53 -26.12
N ILE A 170 -2.17 -15.17 -25.43
CA ILE A 170 -0.72 -14.98 -25.66
C ILE A 170 -0.32 -15.62 -26.99
N GLU A 171 -0.83 -16.82 -27.27
CA GLU A 171 -0.55 -17.54 -28.52
C GLU A 171 -1.12 -16.81 -29.73
N ALA A 172 -2.36 -16.31 -29.65
CA ALA A 172 -2.97 -15.49 -30.70
C ALA A 172 -2.11 -14.26 -31.02
N ALA A 173 -1.66 -13.56 -29.96
CA ALA A 173 -0.80 -12.38 -30.12
C ALA A 173 0.56 -12.71 -30.77
N ARG A 174 1.13 -13.89 -30.50
CA ARG A 174 2.36 -14.35 -31.18
C ARG A 174 2.12 -14.64 -32.63
N ILE A 175 0.98 -15.23 -32.99
CA ILE A 175 0.57 -15.47 -34.39
C ILE A 175 0.42 -14.15 -35.14
N ASP A 176 -0.13 -13.12 -34.44
CA ASP A 176 -0.25 -11.75 -34.97
C ASP A 176 1.10 -11.00 -35.09
N GLY A 177 2.22 -11.65 -34.78
CA GLY A 177 3.57 -11.10 -34.91
C GLY A 177 4.01 -10.20 -33.74
N SER A 178 3.28 -10.19 -32.61
CA SER A 178 3.68 -9.42 -31.41
C SER A 178 4.87 -10.08 -30.72
N ASN A 179 5.87 -9.27 -30.32
CA ASN A 179 6.95 -9.75 -29.47
C ASN A 179 6.52 -9.81 -28.00
N GLU A 180 7.28 -10.48 -27.13
CA GLU A 180 6.93 -10.71 -25.72
C GLU A 180 6.73 -9.41 -24.93
N PHE A 181 7.50 -8.37 -25.22
CA PHE A 181 7.34 -7.06 -24.60
C PHE A 181 6.01 -6.40 -25.01
N GLN A 182 5.62 -6.53 -26.27
CA GLN A 182 4.34 -6.03 -26.76
C GLN A 182 3.16 -6.81 -26.18
N ILE A 183 3.27 -8.14 -26.09
CA ILE A 183 2.27 -9.00 -25.46
C ILE A 183 2.04 -8.56 -24.00
N PHE A 184 3.12 -8.41 -23.24
CA PHE A 184 3.01 -7.97 -21.85
C PHE A 184 2.33 -6.60 -21.73
N HIS A 185 2.82 -5.57 -22.45
CA HIS A 185 2.32 -4.21 -22.25
C HIS A 185 0.98 -3.92 -22.90
N LYS A 186 0.70 -4.51 -24.09
CA LYS A 186 -0.51 -4.19 -24.84
C LYS A 186 -1.69 -5.09 -24.55
N GLN A 187 -1.44 -6.31 -24.02
CA GLN A 187 -2.49 -7.29 -23.77
C GLN A 187 -2.57 -7.67 -22.29
N ILE A 188 -1.50 -8.21 -21.73
CA ILE A 188 -1.53 -8.78 -20.37
C ILE A 188 -1.71 -7.70 -19.30
N LEU A 189 -0.92 -6.63 -19.36
CA LEU A 189 -1.00 -5.55 -18.37
C LEU A 189 -2.36 -4.83 -18.36
N PRO A 190 -3.00 -4.51 -19.50
CA PRO A 190 -4.37 -3.99 -19.51
C PRO A 190 -5.41 -4.97 -18.97
N LEU A 191 -5.31 -6.27 -19.29
CA LEU A 191 -6.22 -7.31 -18.76
C LEU A 191 -6.09 -7.50 -17.25
N SER A 192 -4.93 -7.19 -16.68
CA SER A 192 -4.67 -7.32 -15.23
C SER A 192 -5.30 -6.22 -14.38
N LYS A 193 -6.03 -5.27 -14.98
CA LYS A 193 -6.71 -4.19 -14.26
C LYS A 193 -8.05 -4.59 -13.66
N ASN A 194 -8.60 -5.74 -14.03
CA ASN A 194 -9.94 -6.21 -13.63
C ASN A 194 -9.89 -7.17 -12.45
#